data_068bb71d7b39e8f86b68094ddbe1d5f6
#
_entry.id   068bb71d7b39e8f86b68094ddbe1d5f6
#
_cell.length_a   1.000
_cell.length_b   1.000
_cell.length_c   1.000
_cell.angle_alpha   90.00
_cell.angle_beta   90.00
_cell.angle_gamma   90.00
#
_symmetry.space_group_name_H-M   'P 1'
#
loop_
_entity.id
_entity.type
_entity.pdbx_description
1 polymer ?
#
loop_
_entity_poly.entity_id
_entity_poly.type
_entity_poly.pdbx_seq_one_letter_code
_entity_poly.pdbx_strand_id
1 'polypeptide(L)'
;MSNENDDIRSISFDKLNDFIQKNNFPSYRSNQIFNWINKSTLRSFDDMTNIPKSLVKLLKENFVINITNILSKQVSNDSTIKFAIKLHDNLVVEAVLIPSGKRVTACVSSQVGCSLDCEFCATSKLLRMRNLQPYEIFDQIMILNSQSLKNYSLPISNIVFMGMGEPLLNYKNVIKSVKLITSEDGIKISNKKITLSTSG
;
A
#
# COMPACT_ATOMS: atom_id res chain seq x y z
N MET A 1 -12.06 -0.90 25.25
CA MET A 1 -10.91 -0.49 24.42
C MET A 1 -10.48 -1.75 23.69
N SER A 2 -10.85 -1.89 22.43
CA SER A 2 -10.40 -3.00 21.59
C SER A 2 -8.90 -2.85 21.40
N ASN A 3 -8.11 -3.81 21.85
CA ASN A 3 -6.71 -3.95 21.45
C ASN A 3 -6.72 -4.31 19.95
N GLU A 4 -6.86 -3.31 19.08
CA GLU A 4 -6.54 -3.51 17.67
C GLU A 4 -5.03 -3.67 17.59
N ASN A 5 -4.59 -4.87 17.32
CA ASN A 5 -3.18 -5.14 17.08
C ASN A 5 -2.71 -4.31 15.88
N ASP A 6 -1.52 -3.71 16.00
CA ASP A 6 -0.92 -2.96 14.90
C ASP A 6 -0.63 -3.87 13.69
N ASP A 7 -0.81 -3.33 12.49
CA ASP A 7 -0.31 -4.03 11.29
C ASP A 7 1.20 -4.16 11.35
N ILE A 8 1.71 -5.39 11.23
CA ILE A 8 3.14 -5.69 11.34
C ILE A 8 3.96 -4.90 10.30
N ARG A 9 3.37 -4.53 9.17
CA ARG A 9 4.03 -3.74 8.11
C ARG A 9 4.26 -2.28 8.49
N SER A 10 3.67 -1.81 9.58
CA SER A 10 3.90 -0.45 10.13
C SER A 10 5.06 -0.40 11.14
N ILE A 11 5.53 -1.56 11.62
CA ILE A 11 6.58 -1.63 12.65
C ILE A 11 7.95 -1.23 12.08
N SER A 12 8.77 -0.54 12.87
CA SER A 12 10.17 -0.33 12.51
C SER A 12 11.00 -1.59 12.75
N PHE A 13 12.11 -1.72 12.02
CA PHE A 13 13.03 -2.85 12.21
C PHE A 13 13.50 -2.99 13.66
N ASP A 14 13.85 -1.89 14.31
CA ASP A 14 14.35 -1.90 15.69
C ASP A 14 13.28 -2.43 16.66
N LYS A 15 12.05 -1.96 16.55
CA LYS A 15 10.93 -2.45 17.37
C LYS A 15 10.63 -3.93 17.13
N LEU A 16 10.70 -4.36 15.87
CA LEU A 16 10.54 -5.77 15.53
C LEU A 16 11.66 -6.61 16.15
N ASN A 17 12.91 -6.14 16.06
CA ASN A 17 14.06 -6.84 16.62
C ASN A 17 13.98 -6.95 18.15
N ASP A 18 13.59 -5.88 18.83
CA ASP A 18 13.34 -5.88 20.28
C ASP A 18 12.24 -6.88 20.66
N PHE A 19 11.15 -6.91 19.91
CA PHE A 19 10.07 -7.86 20.12
C PHE A 19 10.54 -9.31 19.99
N ILE A 20 11.31 -9.61 18.95
CA ILE A 20 11.85 -10.95 18.69
C ILE A 20 12.79 -11.41 19.81
N GLN A 21 13.70 -10.53 20.24
CA GLN A 21 14.67 -10.85 21.30
C GLN A 21 13.99 -11.02 22.66
N LYS A 22 13.03 -10.16 23.03
CA LYS A 22 12.24 -10.27 24.26
C LYS A 22 11.48 -11.60 24.37
N ASN A 23 11.14 -12.20 23.24
CA ASN A 23 10.46 -13.50 23.19
C ASN A 23 11.43 -14.68 22.97
N ASN A 24 12.72 -14.48 23.25
CA ASN A 24 13.78 -15.51 23.20
C ASN A 24 13.99 -16.13 21.80
N PHE A 25 13.72 -15.38 20.73
CA PHE A 25 14.10 -15.80 19.38
C PHE A 25 15.40 -15.11 18.93
N PRO A 26 16.22 -15.81 18.11
CA PRO A 26 17.46 -15.23 17.58
C PRO A 26 17.21 -14.00 16.73
N SER A 27 18.06 -12.97 16.85
CA SER A 27 17.94 -11.67 16.17
C SER A 27 17.85 -11.77 14.64
N TYR A 28 18.47 -12.76 14.00
CA TYR A 28 18.40 -12.96 12.56
C TYR A 28 16.96 -13.22 12.07
N ARG A 29 16.04 -13.65 12.96
CA ARG A 29 14.63 -13.83 12.63
C ARG A 29 13.94 -12.49 12.30
N SER A 30 14.40 -11.41 12.90
CA SER A 30 13.91 -10.06 12.60
C SER A 30 14.16 -9.70 11.13
N ASN A 31 15.36 -10.01 10.60
CA ASN A 31 15.66 -9.80 9.18
C ASN A 31 14.76 -10.66 8.28
N GLN A 32 14.52 -11.91 8.64
CA GLN A 32 13.66 -12.79 7.85
C GLN A 32 12.21 -12.28 7.81
N ILE A 33 11.66 -11.88 8.97
CA ILE A 33 10.31 -11.32 9.05
C ILE A 33 10.25 -9.99 8.32
N PHE A 34 11.25 -9.11 8.50
CA PHE A 34 11.30 -7.81 7.84
C PHE A 34 11.33 -7.94 6.31
N ASN A 35 12.06 -8.92 5.79
CA ASN A 35 12.04 -9.24 4.37
C ASN A 35 10.64 -9.72 3.91
N TRP A 36 9.91 -10.48 4.75
CA TRP A 36 8.55 -10.90 4.42
C TRP A 36 7.56 -9.74 4.39
N ILE A 37 7.57 -8.87 5.39
CA ILE A 37 6.60 -7.75 5.48
C ILE A 37 6.82 -6.69 4.38
N ASN A 38 7.98 -6.65 3.75
CA ASN A 38 8.27 -5.79 2.61
C ASN A 38 7.96 -6.45 1.25
N LYS A 39 7.64 -7.76 1.22
CA LYS A 39 7.27 -8.44 -0.02
C LYS A 39 5.85 -8.10 -0.44
N SER A 40 5.70 -7.87 -1.73
CA SER A 40 4.42 -7.59 -2.36
C SER A 40 3.40 -8.74 -2.30
N THR A 41 3.85 -9.95 -1.97
CA THR A 41 3.02 -11.17 -1.98
C THR A 41 2.46 -11.54 -0.62
N LEU A 42 2.88 -10.87 0.47
CA LEU A 42 2.44 -11.19 1.82
C LEU A 42 0.92 -10.92 1.99
N ARG A 43 0.17 -11.96 2.34
CA ARG A 43 -1.27 -11.88 2.65
C ARG A 43 -1.61 -12.46 4.02
N SER A 44 -0.75 -13.34 4.52
CA SER A 44 -0.94 -14.02 5.80
C SER A 44 0.43 -14.28 6.45
N PHE A 45 0.45 -14.40 7.76
CA PHE A 45 1.64 -14.88 8.47
C PHE A 45 2.03 -16.32 8.04
N ASP A 46 1.07 -17.11 7.54
CA ASP A 46 1.32 -18.46 7.04
C ASP A 46 2.14 -18.48 5.74
N ASP A 47 2.21 -17.35 5.03
CA ASP A 47 3.05 -17.20 3.85
C ASP A 47 4.55 -17.21 4.19
N MET A 48 4.90 -16.98 5.47
CA MET A 48 6.27 -16.90 5.98
C MET A 48 6.90 -18.28 6.15
N THR A 49 7.13 -19.00 5.04
CA THR A 49 7.50 -20.42 5.02
C THR A 49 8.83 -20.77 5.69
N ASN A 50 9.74 -19.80 5.86
CA ASN A 50 11.04 -19.99 6.53
C ASN A 50 11.07 -19.52 7.99
N ILE A 51 9.88 -19.19 8.56
CA ILE A 51 9.73 -18.80 9.96
C ILE A 51 9.18 -19.97 10.77
N PRO A 52 9.73 -20.29 11.98
CA PRO A 52 9.21 -21.35 12.81
C PRO A 52 7.73 -21.15 13.17
N LYS A 53 6.95 -22.23 13.20
CA LYS A 53 5.51 -22.18 13.51
C LYS A 53 5.20 -21.52 14.87
N SER A 54 6.07 -21.72 15.86
CA SER A 54 5.94 -21.08 17.19
C SER A 54 6.06 -19.56 17.08
N LEU A 55 6.97 -19.04 16.25
CA LEU A 55 7.12 -17.62 16.04
C LEU A 55 5.98 -17.05 15.17
N VAL A 56 5.53 -17.78 14.15
CA VAL A 56 4.32 -17.40 13.37
C VAL A 56 3.11 -17.27 14.28
N LYS A 57 2.91 -18.21 15.22
CA LYS A 57 1.82 -18.14 16.23
C LYS A 57 1.95 -16.88 17.07
N LEU A 58 3.13 -16.60 17.61
CA LEU A 58 3.42 -15.40 18.40
C LEU A 58 3.13 -14.11 17.63
N LEU A 59 3.49 -14.05 16.34
CA LEU A 59 3.21 -12.90 15.49
C LEU A 59 1.70 -12.68 15.32
N LYS A 60 0.92 -13.76 15.09
CA LYS A 60 -0.55 -13.71 14.97
C LYS A 60 -1.24 -13.24 16.26
N GLU A 61 -0.66 -13.53 17.41
CA GLU A 61 -1.21 -13.12 18.71
C GLU A 61 -0.97 -11.62 19.00
N ASN A 62 0.07 -11.02 18.38
CA ASN A 62 0.49 -9.66 18.70
C ASN A 62 0.31 -8.66 17.55
N PHE A 63 0.13 -9.13 16.32
CA PHE A 63 0.02 -8.29 15.12
C PHE A 63 -1.07 -8.77 14.20
N VAL A 64 -1.45 -7.89 13.26
CA VAL A 64 -2.33 -8.21 12.14
C VAL A 64 -1.64 -7.95 10.81
N ILE A 65 -2.18 -8.49 9.73
CA ILE A 65 -1.91 -8.10 8.35
C ILE A 65 -3.24 -7.66 7.77
N ASN A 66 -3.41 -6.36 7.62
CA ASN A 66 -4.62 -5.76 7.09
C ASN A 66 -4.68 -5.94 5.57
N ILE A 67 -5.74 -6.54 5.06
CA ILE A 67 -5.88 -6.82 3.64
C ILE A 67 -6.74 -5.74 2.99
N THR A 68 -6.22 -5.20 1.89
CA THR A 68 -6.90 -4.25 1.01
C THR A 68 -7.54 -4.99 -0.15
N ASN A 69 -8.81 -4.72 -0.46
CA ASN A 69 -9.58 -5.45 -1.46
C ASN A 69 -10.27 -4.52 -2.46
N ILE A 70 -10.46 -5.00 -3.69
CA ILE A 70 -11.30 -4.32 -4.68
C ILE A 70 -12.76 -4.48 -4.28
N LEU A 71 -13.46 -3.37 -4.04
CA LEU A 71 -14.89 -3.33 -3.79
C LEU A 71 -15.69 -3.33 -5.12
N SER A 72 -15.27 -2.48 -6.06
CA SER A 72 -15.88 -2.37 -7.38
C SER A 72 -14.88 -1.82 -8.41
N LYS A 73 -15.22 -1.98 -9.69
CA LYS A 73 -14.48 -1.37 -10.80
C LYS A 73 -15.43 -0.80 -11.84
N GLN A 74 -15.00 0.28 -12.48
CA GLN A 74 -15.67 0.91 -13.62
C GLN A 74 -14.68 0.99 -14.78
N VAL A 75 -15.12 0.65 -15.98
CA VAL A 75 -14.31 0.68 -17.21
C VAL A 75 -14.87 1.75 -18.12
N SER A 76 -14.04 2.67 -18.57
CA SER A 76 -14.39 3.72 -19.52
C SER A 76 -14.14 3.27 -20.97
N ASN A 77 -14.68 4.00 -21.93
CA ASN A 77 -14.55 3.69 -23.38
C ASN A 77 -13.11 3.72 -23.88
N ASP A 78 -12.24 4.50 -23.24
CA ASP A 78 -10.80 4.60 -23.51
C ASP A 78 -9.96 3.50 -22.82
N SER A 79 -10.65 2.48 -22.29
CA SER A 79 -10.05 1.40 -21.50
C SER A 79 -9.44 1.80 -20.16
N THR A 80 -9.61 3.04 -19.69
CA THR A 80 -9.27 3.43 -18.33
C THR A 80 -10.13 2.67 -17.33
N ILE A 81 -9.53 2.16 -16.25
CA ILE A 81 -10.25 1.42 -15.21
C ILE A 81 -10.09 2.13 -13.88
N LYS A 82 -11.22 2.56 -13.29
CA LYS A 82 -11.29 3.08 -11.93
C LYS A 82 -11.70 1.97 -10.96
N PHE A 83 -11.01 1.87 -9.84
CA PHE A 83 -11.27 0.91 -8.78
C PHE A 83 -11.67 1.65 -7.51
N ALA A 84 -12.72 1.18 -6.85
CA ALA A 84 -12.99 1.46 -5.46
C ALA A 84 -12.27 0.39 -4.63
N ILE A 85 -11.36 0.81 -3.77
CA ILE A 85 -10.52 -0.06 -2.96
C ILE A 85 -10.93 0.08 -1.51
N LYS A 86 -11.39 -1.02 -0.91
CA LYS A 86 -11.82 -1.09 0.48
C LYS A 86 -10.63 -1.40 1.38
N LEU A 87 -10.45 -0.59 2.42
CA LEU A 87 -9.45 -0.72 3.47
C LEU A 87 -9.99 -1.56 4.63
N HIS A 88 -9.11 -1.92 5.58
CA HIS A 88 -9.45 -2.76 6.73
C HIS A 88 -10.52 -2.14 7.66
N ASP A 89 -10.56 -0.84 7.77
CA ASP A 89 -11.52 -0.06 8.57
C ASP A 89 -12.83 0.26 7.83
N ASN A 90 -13.09 -0.42 6.73
CA ASN A 90 -14.23 -0.25 5.83
C ASN A 90 -14.26 1.09 5.06
N LEU A 91 -13.27 1.95 5.22
CA LEU A 91 -13.12 3.15 4.39
C LEU A 91 -12.73 2.74 2.97
N VAL A 92 -13.03 3.63 2.01
CA VAL A 92 -12.82 3.37 0.58
C VAL A 92 -11.99 4.48 -0.03
N VAL A 93 -11.01 4.09 -0.85
CA VAL A 93 -10.24 5.01 -1.68
C VAL A 93 -10.37 4.63 -3.15
N GLU A 94 -10.15 5.60 -4.03
CA GLU A 94 -10.12 5.37 -5.47
C GLU A 94 -8.69 5.20 -5.98
N ALA A 95 -8.54 4.32 -6.95
CA ALA A 95 -7.30 4.14 -7.71
C ALA A 95 -7.64 3.90 -9.18
N VAL A 96 -6.76 4.31 -10.10
CA VAL A 96 -7.07 4.28 -11.54
C VAL A 96 -5.90 3.67 -12.32
N LEU A 97 -6.23 2.83 -13.29
CA LEU A 97 -5.31 2.38 -14.35
C LEU A 97 -5.59 3.13 -15.64
N ILE A 98 -4.58 3.77 -16.18
CA ILE A 98 -4.66 4.59 -17.39
C ILE A 98 -3.72 3.99 -18.44
N PRO A 99 -4.25 3.22 -19.42
CA PRO A 99 -3.42 2.67 -20.49
C PRO A 99 -3.10 3.76 -21.54
N SER A 100 -1.89 3.74 -22.07
CA SER A 100 -1.46 4.64 -23.14
C SER A 100 -0.37 3.98 -23.99
N GLY A 101 -0.76 3.38 -25.12
CA GLY A 101 0.12 2.61 -25.98
C GLY A 101 0.74 1.41 -25.25
N LYS A 102 2.06 1.38 -25.12
CA LYS A 102 2.78 0.32 -24.39
C LYS A 102 3.01 0.64 -22.90
N ARG A 103 2.36 1.67 -22.37
CA ARG A 103 2.51 2.10 -20.98
C ARG A 103 1.19 1.98 -20.24
N VAL A 104 1.26 1.67 -18.95
CA VAL A 104 0.11 1.75 -18.04
C VAL A 104 0.53 2.58 -16.83
N THR A 105 -0.22 3.64 -16.58
CA THR A 105 -0.01 4.52 -15.42
C THR A 105 -0.99 4.13 -14.31
N ALA A 106 -0.47 3.93 -13.11
CA ALA A 106 -1.25 3.75 -11.91
C ALA A 106 -1.42 5.09 -11.18
N CYS A 107 -2.67 5.54 -11.05
CA CYS A 107 -3.02 6.69 -10.23
C CYS A 107 -3.49 6.19 -8.86
N VAL A 108 -2.84 6.66 -7.78
CA VAL A 108 -3.08 6.16 -6.41
C VAL A 108 -3.43 7.29 -5.46
N SER A 109 -4.16 6.94 -4.40
CA SER A 109 -4.58 7.80 -3.33
C SER A 109 -3.54 7.84 -2.20
N SER A 110 -3.41 8.99 -1.53
CA SER A 110 -2.55 9.19 -0.36
C SER A 110 -3.31 9.37 0.95
N GLN A 111 -4.60 9.70 0.89
CA GLN A 111 -5.48 9.91 2.04
C GLN A 111 -6.86 9.32 1.75
N VAL A 112 -7.65 9.10 2.79
CA VAL A 112 -9.10 8.90 2.68
C VAL A 112 -9.78 10.26 2.81
N GLY A 113 -10.36 10.74 1.69
CA GLY A 113 -10.83 12.12 1.56
C GLY A 113 -9.68 13.13 1.44
N CYS A 114 -9.98 14.40 1.48
CA CYS A 114 -9.02 15.50 1.43
C CYS A 114 -9.49 16.66 2.29
N SER A 115 -8.53 17.38 2.91
CA SER A 115 -8.83 18.59 3.69
C SER A 115 -8.70 19.89 2.88
N LEU A 116 -8.23 19.79 1.62
CA LEU A 116 -8.07 20.96 0.75
C LEU A 116 -9.35 21.18 -0.06
N ASP A 117 -9.76 22.42 -0.16
CA ASP A 117 -10.96 22.84 -0.88
C ASP A 117 -10.62 23.31 -2.29
N CYS A 118 -10.15 22.37 -3.12
CA CYS A 118 -9.85 22.65 -4.53
C CYS A 118 -11.13 22.65 -5.35
N GLU A 119 -11.50 23.76 -5.98
CA GLU A 119 -12.76 23.95 -6.72
C GLU A 119 -13.02 22.89 -7.80
N PHE A 120 -11.97 22.42 -8.47
CA PHE A 120 -12.06 21.44 -9.56
C PHE A 120 -12.03 19.98 -9.09
N CYS A 121 -11.85 19.71 -7.79
CA CYS A 121 -11.58 18.36 -7.28
C CYS A 121 -12.81 17.73 -6.64
N ALA A 122 -13.26 16.59 -7.17
CA ALA A 122 -14.37 15.85 -6.57
C ALA A 122 -14.08 15.37 -5.13
N THR A 123 -12.82 15.12 -4.81
CA THR A 123 -12.40 14.67 -3.47
C THR A 123 -12.49 15.78 -2.42
N SER A 124 -12.46 17.06 -2.82
CA SER A 124 -12.60 18.20 -1.88
C SER A 124 -13.96 18.21 -1.17
N LYS A 125 -14.99 17.62 -1.80
CA LYS A 125 -16.32 17.46 -1.22
C LYS A 125 -16.43 16.33 -0.20
N LEU A 126 -15.39 15.49 -0.07
CA LEU A 126 -15.32 14.38 0.86
C LEU A 126 -14.51 14.79 2.09
N LEU A 127 -15.11 14.64 3.27
CA LEU A 127 -14.37 14.86 4.52
C LEU A 127 -13.10 14.00 4.55
N ARG A 128 -11.97 14.65 4.90
CA ARG A 128 -10.74 13.90 5.19
C ARG A 128 -10.94 13.09 6.47
N MET A 129 -10.82 11.77 6.34
CA MET A 129 -10.91 10.85 7.48
C MET A 129 -9.54 10.61 8.10
N ARG A 130 -8.56 10.20 7.28
CA ARG A 130 -7.18 9.91 7.74
C ARG A 130 -6.17 9.83 6.60
N ASN A 131 -4.91 9.86 6.98
CA ASN A 131 -3.80 9.52 6.09
C ASN A 131 -3.76 8.01 5.84
N LEU A 132 -3.36 7.61 4.63
CA LEU A 132 -3.05 6.22 4.33
C LEU A 132 -1.69 5.83 4.91
N GLN A 133 -1.60 4.60 5.39
CA GLN A 133 -0.33 4.00 5.81
C GLN A 133 0.52 3.62 4.59
N PRO A 134 1.85 3.50 4.73
CA PRO A 134 2.72 3.14 3.62
C PRO A 134 2.32 1.83 2.93
N TYR A 135 1.91 0.83 3.70
CA TYR A 135 1.47 -0.46 3.18
C TYR A 135 0.12 -0.35 2.43
N GLU A 136 -0.80 0.52 2.85
CA GLU A 136 -2.07 0.74 2.15
C GLU A 136 -1.86 1.39 0.78
N ILE A 137 -0.89 2.33 0.67
CA ILE A 137 -0.47 2.91 -0.60
C ILE A 137 0.18 1.84 -1.48
N PHE A 138 1.07 1.03 -0.91
CA PHE A 138 1.74 -0.05 -1.61
C PHE A 138 0.75 -1.12 -2.10
N ASP A 139 -0.22 -1.50 -1.27
CA ASP A 139 -1.27 -2.47 -1.63
C ASP A 139 -2.10 -2.00 -2.83
N GLN A 140 -2.44 -0.69 -2.92
CA GLN A 140 -3.11 -0.14 -4.10
C GLN A 140 -2.30 -0.43 -5.37
N ILE A 141 -0.98 -0.18 -5.32
CA ILE A 141 -0.10 -0.37 -6.47
C ILE A 141 0.00 -1.84 -6.85
N MET A 142 0.07 -2.75 -5.88
CA MET A 142 0.10 -4.19 -6.13
C MET A 142 -1.19 -4.70 -6.75
N ILE A 143 -2.34 -4.23 -6.26
CA ILE A 143 -3.66 -4.50 -6.85
C ILE A 143 -3.69 -4.00 -8.28
N LEU A 144 -3.30 -2.75 -8.52
CA LEU A 144 -3.30 -2.14 -9.85
C LEU A 144 -2.35 -2.88 -10.80
N ASN A 145 -1.17 -3.31 -10.35
CA ASN A 145 -0.24 -4.07 -11.19
C ASN A 145 -0.82 -5.42 -11.60
N SER A 146 -1.45 -6.15 -10.67
CA SER A 146 -2.15 -7.40 -10.97
C SER A 146 -3.30 -7.18 -11.96
N GLN A 147 -4.09 -6.13 -11.79
CA GLN A 147 -5.19 -5.78 -12.69
C GLN A 147 -4.69 -5.31 -14.07
N SER A 148 -3.56 -4.62 -14.13
CA SER A 148 -2.91 -4.21 -15.37
C SER A 148 -2.48 -5.41 -16.20
N LEU A 149 -1.81 -6.38 -15.57
CA LEU A 149 -1.43 -7.64 -16.23
C LEU A 149 -2.66 -8.41 -16.75
N LYS A 150 -3.74 -8.46 -15.95
CA LYS A 150 -4.97 -9.16 -16.31
C LYS A 150 -5.72 -8.51 -17.47
N ASN A 151 -5.81 -7.17 -17.50
CA ASN A 151 -6.66 -6.46 -18.48
C ASN A 151 -5.89 -5.99 -19.71
N TYR A 152 -4.59 -5.73 -19.60
CA TYR A 152 -3.78 -5.16 -20.70
C TYR A 152 -2.58 -6.03 -21.09
N SER A 153 -2.30 -7.12 -20.35
CA SER A 153 -1.09 -7.96 -20.52
C SER A 153 0.21 -7.16 -20.36
N LEU A 154 0.17 -6.02 -19.66
CA LEU A 154 1.28 -5.13 -19.41
C LEU A 154 1.38 -4.82 -17.92
N PRO A 155 2.58 -4.80 -17.33
CA PRO A 155 2.76 -4.29 -15.96
C PRO A 155 2.56 -2.77 -15.93
N ILE A 156 2.30 -2.21 -14.75
CA ILE A 156 2.34 -0.76 -14.59
C ILE A 156 3.77 -0.24 -14.85
N SER A 157 3.87 0.87 -15.56
CA SER A 157 5.13 1.48 -15.93
C SER A 157 5.39 2.80 -15.23
N ASN A 158 4.34 3.48 -14.78
CA ASN A 158 4.40 4.79 -14.15
C ASN A 158 3.41 4.84 -12.99
N ILE A 159 3.73 5.64 -11.96
CA ILE A 159 2.85 5.88 -10.82
C ILE A 159 2.67 7.38 -10.65
N VAL A 160 1.43 7.80 -10.43
CA VAL A 160 1.10 9.20 -10.11
C VAL A 160 0.27 9.27 -8.83
N PHE A 161 0.67 10.12 -7.90
CA PHE A 161 -0.08 10.43 -6.69
C PHE A 161 -1.05 11.58 -6.99
N MET A 162 -2.10 11.24 -7.73
CA MET A 162 -3.13 12.18 -8.21
C MET A 162 -4.55 11.64 -7.94
N GLY A 163 -4.67 10.67 -7.03
CA GLY A 163 -5.93 10.16 -6.52
C GLY A 163 -6.47 11.02 -5.38
N MET A 164 -7.07 10.39 -4.37
CA MET A 164 -7.61 11.09 -3.21
C MET A 164 -6.51 11.55 -2.26
N GLY A 165 -6.67 12.79 -1.74
CA GLY A 165 -5.79 13.38 -0.74
C GLY A 165 -4.64 14.20 -1.31
N GLU A 166 -4.02 15.00 -0.43
CA GLU A 166 -2.82 15.78 -0.71
C GLU A 166 -1.58 15.00 -0.25
N PRO A 167 -0.69 14.58 -1.17
CA PRO A 167 0.48 13.78 -0.81
C PRO A 167 1.42 14.45 0.20
N LEU A 168 1.57 15.77 0.15
CA LEU A 168 2.46 16.49 1.07
C LEU A 168 1.88 16.56 2.49
N LEU A 169 0.56 16.48 2.68
CA LEU A 169 -0.06 16.33 4.00
C LEU A 169 0.09 14.92 4.58
N ASN A 170 0.53 13.95 3.76
CA ASN A 170 0.89 12.59 4.17
C ASN A 170 2.35 12.25 3.81
N TYR A 171 3.23 13.25 3.77
CA TYR A 171 4.58 13.18 3.23
C TYR A 171 5.38 11.97 3.72
N LYS A 172 5.42 11.75 5.06
CA LYS A 172 6.22 10.66 5.66
C LYS A 172 5.81 9.28 5.14
N ASN A 173 4.51 9.02 5.03
CA ASN A 173 3.99 7.73 4.57
C ASN A 173 4.14 7.58 3.05
N VAL A 174 3.93 8.65 2.30
CA VAL A 174 4.15 8.68 0.84
C VAL A 174 5.60 8.36 0.52
N ILE A 175 6.57 8.99 1.18
CA ILE A 175 8.01 8.70 0.94
C ILE A 175 8.37 7.28 1.36
N LYS A 176 7.81 6.76 2.46
CA LYS A 176 8.01 5.35 2.84
C LYS A 176 7.44 4.39 1.79
N SER A 177 6.26 4.67 1.26
CA SER A 177 5.67 3.85 0.19
C SER A 177 6.50 3.90 -1.10
N VAL A 178 7.02 5.08 -1.47
CA VAL A 178 7.93 5.22 -2.64
C VAL A 178 9.18 4.36 -2.46
N LYS A 179 9.77 4.32 -1.28
CA LYS A 179 10.93 3.45 -0.99
C LYS A 179 10.57 1.96 -1.15
N LEU A 180 9.39 1.52 -0.68
CA LEU A 180 8.91 0.14 -0.89
C LEU A 180 8.72 -0.17 -2.38
N ILE A 181 8.08 0.74 -3.12
CA ILE A 181 7.81 0.58 -4.56
C ILE A 181 9.10 0.41 -5.37
N THR A 182 10.12 1.20 -5.05
CA THR A 182 11.39 1.24 -5.80
C THR A 182 12.40 0.20 -5.34
N SER A 183 12.17 -0.48 -4.20
CA SER A 183 13.07 -1.49 -3.65
C SER A 183 13.11 -2.76 -4.49
N GLU A 184 14.14 -3.58 -4.27
CA GLU A 184 14.32 -4.89 -4.90
C GLU A 184 13.19 -5.88 -4.54
N ASP A 185 12.61 -5.76 -3.35
CA ASP A 185 11.49 -6.57 -2.87
C ASP A 185 10.13 -6.02 -3.33
N GLY A 186 10.10 -4.80 -3.86
CA GLY A 186 8.91 -4.15 -4.43
C GLY A 186 8.69 -4.50 -5.90
N ILE A 187 8.16 -3.54 -6.66
CA ILE A 187 7.91 -3.71 -8.11
C ILE A 187 9.01 -3.10 -8.98
N LYS A 188 10.09 -2.61 -8.39
CA LYS A 188 11.30 -2.07 -9.06
C LYS A 188 11.03 -0.93 -10.05
N ILE A 189 10.00 -0.13 -9.81
CA ILE A 189 9.75 1.06 -10.63
C ILE A 189 10.77 2.14 -10.28
N SER A 190 11.44 2.70 -11.30
CA SER A 190 12.40 3.79 -11.12
C SER A 190 11.73 5.04 -10.53
N ASN A 191 12.42 5.76 -9.63
CA ASN A 191 11.97 7.04 -9.09
C ASN A 191 11.57 8.06 -10.18
N LYS A 192 12.23 8.05 -11.35
CA LYS A 192 11.91 8.90 -12.51
C LYS A 192 10.52 8.61 -13.10
N LYS A 193 9.90 7.52 -12.74
CA LYS A 193 8.58 7.06 -13.20
C LYS A 193 7.49 7.29 -12.16
N ILE A 194 7.81 7.98 -11.06
CA ILE A 194 6.87 8.32 -9.99
C ILE A 194 6.69 9.84 -9.98
N THR A 195 5.45 10.28 -10.07
CA THR A 195 5.07 11.69 -10.04
C THR A 195 4.22 11.98 -8.80
N LEU A 196 4.61 13.00 -8.06
CA LEU A 196 3.82 13.57 -6.97
C LEU A 196 3.21 14.88 -7.47
N SER A 197 1.89 15.00 -7.37
CA SER A 197 1.19 16.26 -7.59
C SER A 197 0.81 16.87 -6.26
N THR A 198 0.87 18.18 -6.14
CA THR A 198 0.50 18.92 -4.93
C THR A 198 -0.16 20.22 -5.30
N SER A 199 -1.03 20.69 -4.43
CA SER A 199 -1.67 22.01 -4.57
C SER A 199 -0.76 23.17 -4.13
N GLY A 200 0.39 22.87 -3.50
CA GLY A 200 1.35 23.86 -3.00
C GLY A 200 1.27 24.08 -1.50
#